data_89bb412306334ac93069c6772599bc22
#
_entry.id   89bb412306334ac93069c6772599bc22
#
_cell.length_a   1.000
_cell.length_b   1.000
_cell.length_c   1.000
_cell.angle_alpha   90.00
_cell.angle_beta   90.00
_cell.angle_gamma   90.00
#
_symmetry.space_group_name_H-M   'P 1'
#
loop_
_entity.id
_entity.type
_entity.pdbx_description
1 polymer ?
#
loop_
_entity_poly.entity_id
_entity_poly.type
_entity_poly.pdbx_seq_one_letter_code
_entity_poly.pdbx_strand_id
1 'polypeptide(L)'
;MLVTLSIRDVTGLSKSERADIKYYSRFIECEFSALVYMLNKDYIFSPWNYLGYTQLTANICSEALFVVIDVDHTSINLYDRLQQLTDEELQCIIATTSDSANQHKYRVLIPLNRPVTAYEYRLLVTGIQSNGLISDMDPVSTRPAQKFYAYANSVIVSNFIGHTLAVDDYIVDPQSPSLRLLDPSADVTDILHEFDSYQSATKGRRTRNLLHAAYKCLDYGLTDEQLERVINYVNSRFLIPKSQDEIQRRVINFIKSQRKLNEF
;
A
#
# COMPACT_ATOMS: atom_id res chain seq x y z
N MET A 1 6.42 -21.96 -1.85
CA MET A 1 5.57 -21.08 -2.68
C MET A 1 6.45 -20.08 -3.41
N LEU A 2 6.28 -19.94 -4.73
CA LEU A 2 6.98 -18.93 -5.52
C LEU A 2 6.35 -17.53 -5.27
N VAL A 3 7.21 -16.53 -5.16
CA VAL A 3 6.83 -15.12 -5.04
C VAL A 3 7.63 -14.26 -6.03
N THR A 4 7.04 -13.16 -6.46
CA THR A 4 7.71 -12.17 -7.33
C THR A 4 7.88 -10.86 -6.59
N LEU A 5 8.99 -10.17 -6.84
CA LEU A 5 9.27 -8.87 -6.22
C LEU A 5 10.24 -8.05 -7.07
N SER A 6 10.13 -6.73 -6.98
CA SER A 6 11.14 -5.81 -7.52
C SER A 6 12.24 -5.56 -6.49
N ILE A 7 13.49 -5.53 -6.96
CA ILE A 7 14.66 -5.27 -6.10
C ILE A 7 15.63 -4.28 -6.72
N ARG A 8 16.41 -3.63 -5.86
CA ARG A 8 17.60 -2.85 -6.23
C ARG A 8 18.68 -2.98 -5.17
N ASP A 9 19.89 -3.29 -5.59
CA ASP A 9 21.08 -3.25 -4.74
C ASP A 9 21.41 -1.80 -4.38
N VAL A 10 21.63 -1.55 -3.09
CA VAL A 10 21.95 -0.23 -2.54
C VAL A 10 23.14 -0.29 -1.61
N THR A 11 23.98 -1.31 -1.75
CA THR A 11 25.21 -1.49 -1.00
C THR A 11 26.08 -0.23 -1.13
N GLY A 12 26.57 0.26 -0.01
CA GLY A 12 27.43 1.45 0.05
C GLY A 12 26.70 2.80 -0.05
N LEU A 13 25.41 2.82 -0.31
CA LEU A 13 24.65 4.08 -0.33
C LEU A 13 24.23 4.50 1.08
N SER A 14 24.32 5.81 1.34
CA SER A 14 23.80 6.43 2.56
C SER A 14 22.27 6.35 2.64
N LYS A 15 21.71 6.59 3.81
CA LYS A 15 20.26 6.60 4.03
C LYS A 15 19.55 7.64 3.16
N SER A 16 20.14 8.82 2.97
CA SER A 16 19.58 9.87 2.10
C SER A 16 19.58 9.46 0.63
N GLU A 17 20.69 8.89 0.12
CA GLU A 17 20.75 8.40 -1.25
C GLU A 17 19.77 7.27 -1.51
N ARG A 18 19.59 6.34 -0.55
CA ARG A 18 18.55 5.29 -0.64
C ARG A 18 17.14 5.88 -0.70
N ALA A 19 16.87 6.96 0.05
CA ALA A 19 15.56 7.62 0.05
C ALA A 19 15.21 8.26 -1.30
N ASP A 20 16.20 8.76 -2.02
CA ASP A 20 16.03 9.42 -3.32
C ASP A 20 15.82 8.46 -4.49
N ILE A 21 16.07 7.16 -4.28
CA ILE A 21 15.83 6.14 -5.31
C ILE A 21 14.34 6.01 -5.58
N LYS A 22 13.95 6.15 -6.84
CA LYS A 22 12.56 6.06 -7.31
C LYS A 22 12.31 4.91 -8.28
N TYR A 23 13.29 4.04 -8.48
CA TYR A 23 13.19 2.92 -9.40
C TYR A 23 13.94 1.69 -8.90
N TYR A 24 13.50 0.53 -9.36
CA TYR A 24 14.11 -0.77 -9.12
C TYR A 24 15.04 -1.12 -10.29
N SER A 25 15.99 -2.03 -10.07
CA SER A 25 16.89 -2.46 -11.14
C SER A 25 16.40 -3.71 -11.90
N ARG A 26 15.62 -4.53 -11.21
CA ARG A 26 15.05 -5.77 -11.77
C ARG A 26 13.92 -6.29 -10.90
N PHE A 27 13.11 -7.18 -11.44
CA PHE A 27 12.25 -8.07 -10.70
C PHE A 27 12.83 -9.49 -10.67
N ILE A 28 12.52 -10.23 -9.65
CA ILE A 28 12.94 -11.62 -9.45
C ILE A 28 11.74 -12.46 -9.05
N GLU A 29 11.83 -13.76 -9.37
CA GLU A 29 10.95 -14.80 -8.86
C GLU A 29 11.79 -15.76 -8.01
N CYS A 30 11.33 -16.10 -6.83
CA CYS A 30 12.01 -17.02 -5.93
C CYS A 30 11.04 -17.71 -4.97
N GLU A 31 11.49 -18.74 -4.29
CA GLU A 31 10.74 -19.30 -3.16
C GLU A 31 10.63 -18.27 -2.04
N PHE A 32 9.48 -18.25 -1.34
CA PHE A 32 9.27 -17.32 -0.22
C PHE A 32 10.35 -17.44 0.84
N SER A 33 10.78 -18.67 1.15
CA SER A 33 11.87 -18.93 2.10
C SER A 33 13.22 -18.33 1.66
N ALA A 34 13.46 -18.17 0.37
CA ALA A 34 14.68 -17.58 -0.16
C ALA A 34 14.78 -16.06 0.11
N LEU A 35 13.65 -15.41 0.47
CA LEU A 35 13.67 -14.00 0.85
C LEU A 35 14.56 -13.71 2.06
N VAL A 36 14.81 -14.70 2.94
CA VAL A 36 15.76 -14.59 4.05
C VAL A 36 17.15 -14.14 3.56
N TYR A 37 17.63 -14.70 2.44
CA TYR A 37 18.94 -14.32 1.88
C TYR A 37 18.93 -12.89 1.32
N MET A 38 17.82 -12.46 0.76
CA MET A 38 17.64 -11.09 0.24
C MET A 38 17.57 -10.09 1.38
N LEU A 39 16.83 -10.41 2.45
CA LEU A 39 16.66 -9.54 3.62
C LEU A 39 17.96 -9.32 4.42
N ASN A 40 18.95 -10.21 4.26
CA ASN A 40 20.30 -10.07 4.83
C ASN A 40 21.29 -9.38 3.86
N LYS A 41 20.81 -8.53 3.00
CA LYS A 41 21.57 -7.72 2.04
C LYS A 41 21.07 -6.28 2.07
N ASP A 42 21.90 -5.35 1.60
CA ASP A 42 21.51 -3.96 1.43
C ASP A 42 20.68 -3.80 0.14
N TYR A 43 19.39 -4.09 0.22
CA TYR A 43 18.46 -3.96 -0.90
C TYR A 43 17.30 -3.01 -0.59
N ILE A 44 16.80 -2.38 -1.64
CA ILE A 44 15.43 -1.87 -1.68
C ILE A 44 14.59 -2.91 -2.38
N PHE A 45 13.40 -3.18 -1.85
CA PHE A 45 12.47 -4.13 -2.48
C PHE A 45 11.00 -3.69 -2.36
N SER A 46 10.17 -4.35 -3.15
CA SER A 46 8.71 -4.18 -3.13
C SER A 46 8.06 -5.50 -3.56
N PRO A 47 6.90 -5.88 -3.01
CA PRO A 47 6.16 -7.08 -3.41
C PRO A 47 5.52 -6.96 -4.81
N TRP A 48 5.79 -5.88 -5.55
CA TRP A 48 5.22 -5.57 -6.85
C TRP A 48 6.25 -5.56 -7.95
N ASN A 49 5.81 -5.83 -9.19
CA ASN A 49 6.53 -5.44 -10.40
C ASN A 49 5.98 -4.11 -10.92
N TYR A 50 6.85 -3.29 -11.50
CA TYR A 50 6.52 -1.95 -11.97
C TYR A 50 6.85 -1.76 -13.44
N LEU A 51 5.94 -1.18 -14.22
CA LEU A 51 6.22 -0.72 -15.57
C LEU A 51 7.36 0.29 -15.55
N GLY A 52 8.38 0.06 -16.40
CA GLY A 52 9.57 0.91 -16.46
C GLY A 52 10.36 0.95 -15.14
N TYR A 53 10.14 -0.02 -14.24
CA TYR A 53 10.78 -0.13 -12.91
C TYR A 53 10.55 1.07 -11.99
N THR A 54 9.68 2.02 -12.36
CA THR A 54 9.44 3.24 -11.57
C THR A 54 8.43 2.99 -10.47
N GLN A 55 8.81 3.30 -9.24
CA GLN A 55 8.01 3.14 -8.03
C GLN A 55 6.85 4.15 -7.98
N LEU A 56 5.78 3.88 -8.68
CA LEU A 56 4.51 4.62 -8.62
C LEU A 56 3.37 3.61 -8.58
N THR A 57 2.31 3.89 -7.82
CA THR A 57 1.14 3.01 -7.75
C THR A 57 0.54 2.76 -9.14
N ALA A 58 0.49 3.80 -9.98
CA ALA A 58 0.01 3.70 -11.36
C ALA A 58 0.86 2.79 -12.27
N ASN A 59 2.09 2.46 -11.85
CA ASN A 59 3.00 1.60 -12.62
C ASN A 59 3.04 0.17 -12.09
N ILE A 60 2.26 -0.17 -11.07
CA ILE A 60 2.13 -1.56 -10.60
C ILE A 60 1.50 -2.38 -11.71
N CYS A 61 2.19 -3.41 -12.17
CA CYS A 61 1.77 -4.26 -13.28
C CYS A 61 1.70 -5.75 -12.90
N SER A 62 1.75 -6.06 -11.60
CA SER A 62 1.60 -7.42 -11.07
C SER A 62 0.66 -7.43 -9.88
N GLU A 63 0.30 -8.62 -9.44
CA GLU A 63 -0.32 -8.87 -8.14
C GLU A 63 0.75 -9.20 -7.09
N ALA A 64 0.46 -8.96 -5.82
CA ALA A 64 1.35 -9.36 -4.73
C ALA A 64 0.97 -10.75 -4.19
N LEU A 65 1.98 -11.56 -3.93
CA LEU A 65 1.87 -12.91 -3.36
C LEU A 65 2.27 -12.98 -1.88
N PHE A 66 2.72 -11.87 -1.34
CA PHE A 66 3.01 -11.72 0.09
C PHE A 66 2.76 -10.29 0.53
N VAL A 67 2.41 -10.13 1.79
CA VAL A 67 2.26 -8.82 2.42
C VAL A 67 3.54 -8.45 3.17
N VAL A 68 3.83 -7.15 3.22
CA VAL A 68 4.97 -6.58 3.95
C VAL A 68 4.45 -5.53 4.92
N ILE A 69 4.72 -5.71 6.21
CA ILE A 69 4.23 -4.86 7.28
C ILE A 69 5.42 -4.32 8.07
N ASP A 70 5.57 -3.01 8.13
CA ASP A 70 6.53 -2.35 9.00
C ASP A 70 5.92 -2.18 10.40
N VAL A 71 6.70 -2.52 11.41
CA VAL A 71 6.37 -2.34 12.82
C VAL A 71 7.44 -1.47 13.45
N ASP A 72 7.04 -0.26 13.80
CA ASP A 72 7.90 0.73 14.42
C ASP A 72 7.39 1.06 15.84
N HIS A 73 8.30 1.17 16.80
CA HIS A 73 7.98 1.61 18.17
C HIS A 73 6.99 0.71 18.93
N THR A 74 7.07 -0.60 18.74
CA THR A 74 6.26 -1.59 19.46
C THR A 74 6.88 -1.99 20.80
N SER A 75 6.05 -2.42 21.75
CA SER A 75 6.48 -3.10 22.99
C SER A 75 6.81 -4.59 22.77
N ILE A 76 6.36 -5.16 21.65
CA ILE A 76 6.53 -6.58 21.29
C ILE A 76 7.83 -6.73 20.51
N ASN A 77 8.78 -7.51 21.01
CA ASN A 77 10.01 -7.78 20.26
C ASN A 77 9.78 -8.78 19.12
N LEU A 78 10.77 -8.91 18.21
CA LEU A 78 10.60 -9.75 17.02
C LEU A 78 10.43 -11.25 17.35
N TYR A 79 10.97 -11.75 18.46
CA TYR A 79 10.80 -13.16 18.85
C TYR A 79 9.42 -13.44 19.40
N ASP A 80 8.88 -12.51 20.22
CA ASP A 80 7.50 -12.60 20.73
C ASP A 80 6.50 -12.49 19.57
N ARG A 81 6.78 -11.63 18.57
CA ARG A 81 5.98 -11.54 17.35
C ARG A 81 6.02 -12.83 16.54
N LEU A 82 7.21 -13.44 16.41
CA LEU A 82 7.33 -14.74 15.74
C LEU A 82 6.48 -15.80 16.45
N GLN A 83 6.52 -15.84 17.79
CA GLN A 83 5.72 -16.79 18.57
C GLN A 83 4.22 -16.55 18.33
N GLN A 84 3.75 -15.30 18.38
CA GLN A 84 2.34 -14.98 18.10
C GLN A 84 1.89 -15.47 16.73
N LEU A 85 2.67 -15.22 15.66
CA LEU A 85 2.32 -15.65 14.31
C LEU A 85 2.44 -17.19 14.15
N THR A 86 3.33 -17.83 14.92
CA THR A 86 3.46 -19.29 14.95
C THR A 86 2.28 -19.93 15.67
N ASP A 87 1.77 -19.32 16.73
CA ASP A 87 0.59 -19.78 17.45
C ASP A 87 -0.68 -19.69 16.57
N GLU A 88 -0.71 -18.72 15.62
CA GLU A 88 -1.72 -18.62 14.55
C GLU A 88 -1.43 -19.55 13.36
N GLU A 89 -0.45 -20.45 13.48
CA GLU A 89 -0.01 -21.38 12.44
C GLU A 89 0.37 -20.72 11.10
N LEU A 90 0.84 -19.48 11.11
CA LEU A 90 1.21 -18.71 9.91
C LEU A 90 2.67 -18.87 9.53
N GLN A 91 2.93 -19.04 8.24
CA GLN A 91 4.27 -18.86 7.68
C GLN A 91 4.63 -17.38 7.71
N CYS A 92 5.84 -17.06 8.15
CA CYS A 92 6.32 -15.68 8.16
C CYS A 92 7.85 -15.56 8.14
N ILE A 93 8.32 -14.38 7.77
CA ILE A 93 9.70 -13.93 7.96
C ILE A 93 9.64 -12.59 8.68
N ILE A 94 10.45 -12.41 9.72
CA ILE A 94 10.56 -11.15 10.44
C ILE A 94 12.03 -10.72 10.41
N ALA A 95 12.30 -9.47 10.02
CA ALA A 95 13.64 -8.91 9.93
C ALA A 95 13.69 -7.52 10.55
N THR A 96 14.75 -7.23 11.32
CA THR A 96 14.99 -5.86 11.83
C THR A 96 15.21 -4.87 10.68
N THR A 97 14.78 -3.61 10.82
CA THR A 97 14.74 -2.65 9.70
C THR A 97 15.91 -1.71 9.65
N SER A 98 16.65 -1.31 10.52
CA SER A 98 17.74 -0.34 10.36
C SER A 98 18.92 -0.53 11.31
N ASP A 99 18.65 -1.17 12.41
CA ASP A 99 19.61 -1.41 13.46
C ASP A 99 19.32 -2.79 14.06
N SER A 100 20.21 -3.72 13.85
CA SER A 100 20.07 -5.10 14.34
C SER A 100 19.95 -5.19 15.87
N ALA A 101 20.37 -4.16 16.60
CA ALA A 101 20.23 -4.09 18.06
C ALA A 101 18.80 -3.76 18.50
N ASN A 102 17.99 -3.12 17.63
CA ASN A 102 16.62 -2.73 17.96
C ASN A 102 15.62 -3.78 17.54
N GLN A 103 15.35 -4.74 18.41
CA GLN A 103 14.40 -5.82 18.20
C GLN A 103 12.93 -5.38 18.29
N HIS A 104 12.65 -4.13 18.61
CA HIS A 104 11.31 -3.52 18.63
C HIS A 104 11.02 -2.68 17.38
N LYS A 105 11.87 -2.78 16.37
CA LYS A 105 11.69 -2.16 15.07
C LYS A 105 12.02 -3.16 13.97
N TYR A 106 10.98 -3.71 13.37
CA TYR A 106 11.14 -4.83 12.43
C TYR A 106 10.07 -4.80 11.33
N ARG A 107 10.25 -5.65 10.38
CA ARG A 107 9.36 -5.90 9.26
C ARG A 107 8.89 -7.33 9.27
N VAL A 108 7.59 -7.52 9.05
CA VAL A 108 6.95 -8.82 8.94
C VAL A 108 6.57 -9.06 7.49
N LEU A 109 6.95 -10.21 6.93
CA LEU A 109 6.53 -10.70 5.62
C LEU A 109 5.66 -11.94 5.84
N ILE A 110 4.48 -11.99 5.25
CA ILE A 110 3.56 -13.13 5.35
C ILE A 110 3.12 -13.51 3.94
N PRO A 111 3.29 -14.79 3.52
CA PRO A 111 2.84 -15.24 2.22
C PRO A 111 1.32 -15.37 2.19
N LEU A 112 0.72 -15.13 1.04
CA LEU A 112 -0.73 -15.12 0.84
C LEU A 112 -1.20 -16.41 0.18
N ASN A 113 -2.42 -16.84 0.49
CA ASN A 113 -3.03 -18.03 -0.13
C ASN A 113 -3.47 -17.79 -1.58
N ARG A 114 -3.64 -16.52 -1.98
CA ARG A 114 -3.90 -16.09 -3.34
C ARG A 114 -3.24 -14.73 -3.63
N PRO A 115 -3.00 -14.42 -4.93
CA PRO A 115 -2.52 -13.09 -5.30
C PRO A 115 -3.55 -12.01 -4.93
N VAL A 116 -3.04 -10.79 -4.67
CA VAL A 116 -3.88 -9.61 -4.40
C VAL A 116 -3.47 -8.45 -5.31
N THR A 117 -4.44 -7.69 -5.76
CA THR A 117 -4.25 -6.42 -6.47
C THR A 117 -3.76 -5.33 -5.52
N ALA A 118 -3.25 -4.21 -6.03
CA ALA A 118 -2.84 -3.07 -5.22
C ALA A 118 -3.99 -2.50 -4.36
N TYR A 119 -5.21 -2.63 -4.84
CA TYR A 119 -6.42 -2.25 -4.11
C TYR A 119 -6.70 -3.21 -2.95
N GLU A 120 -6.79 -4.52 -3.23
CA GLU A 120 -7.01 -5.54 -2.20
C GLU A 120 -5.90 -5.54 -1.15
N TYR A 121 -4.65 -5.26 -1.53
CA TYR A 121 -3.52 -5.15 -0.61
C TYR A 121 -3.76 -4.12 0.49
N ARG A 122 -4.31 -2.95 0.13
CA ARG A 122 -4.67 -1.91 1.11
C ARG A 122 -5.74 -2.41 2.07
N LEU A 123 -6.78 -3.06 1.57
CA LEU A 123 -7.85 -3.64 2.38
C LEU A 123 -7.31 -4.73 3.30
N LEU A 124 -6.50 -5.63 2.76
CA LEU A 124 -5.85 -6.72 3.50
C LEU A 124 -5.02 -6.17 4.67
N VAL A 125 -4.13 -5.20 4.43
CA VAL A 125 -3.29 -4.62 5.49
C VAL A 125 -4.17 -3.91 6.55
N THR A 126 -5.21 -3.21 6.13
CA THR A 126 -6.17 -2.59 7.06
C THR A 126 -6.92 -3.64 7.88
N GLY A 127 -7.33 -4.74 7.25
CA GLY A 127 -7.99 -5.87 7.93
C GLY A 127 -7.08 -6.57 8.92
N ILE A 128 -5.82 -6.81 8.56
CA ILE A 128 -4.80 -7.38 9.46
C ILE A 128 -4.67 -6.52 10.73
N GLN A 129 -4.67 -5.20 10.59
CA GLN A 129 -4.62 -4.27 11.72
C GLN A 129 -5.88 -4.31 12.56
N SER A 130 -7.05 -4.22 11.93
CA SER A 130 -8.34 -4.13 12.63
C SER A 130 -8.73 -5.44 13.33
N ASN A 131 -8.34 -6.58 12.78
CA ASN A 131 -8.56 -7.90 13.38
C ASN A 131 -7.53 -8.23 14.48
N GLY A 132 -6.55 -7.35 14.71
CA GLY A 132 -5.60 -7.48 15.81
C GLY A 132 -4.41 -8.42 15.57
N LEU A 133 -4.27 -9.02 14.37
CA LEU A 133 -3.13 -9.90 14.06
C LEU A 133 -1.80 -9.14 14.19
N ILE A 134 -1.71 -7.91 13.65
CA ILE A 134 -0.60 -6.99 13.86
C ILE A 134 -1.19 -5.58 14.04
N SER A 135 -1.63 -5.25 15.25
CA SER A 135 -2.33 -3.99 15.55
C SER A 135 -1.39 -2.77 15.63
N ASP A 136 -0.12 -3.01 15.92
CA ASP A 136 0.93 -2.00 16.17
C ASP A 136 1.78 -1.68 14.92
N MET A 137 1.23 -1.94 13.73
CA MET A 137 1.91 -1.66 12.47
C MET A 137 2.00 -0.16 12.16
N ASP A 138 3.03 0.23 11.39
CA ASP A 138 3.10 1.56 10.79
C ASP A 138 2.00 1.71 9.72
N PRO A 139 1.15 2.74 9.80
CA PRO A 139 0.12 3.02 8.79
C PRO A 139 0.65 3.14 7.36
N VAL A 140 1.93 3.43 7.18
CA VAL A 140 2.57 3.47 5.85
C VAL A 140 2.51 2.13 5.13
N SER A 141 2.42 1.02 5.86
CA SER A 141 2.29 -0.34 5.33
C SER A 141 1.05 -0.54 4.45
N THR A 142 0.02 0.29 4.61
CA THR A 142 -1.18 0.27 3.75
C THR A 142 -0.94 0.80 2.34
N ARG A 143 0.21 1.40 2.06
CA ARG A 143 0.52 2.01 0.75
C ARG A 143 1.11 0.98 -0.20
N PRO A 144 0.44 0.61 -1.30
CA PRO A 144 0.96 -0.43 -2.20
C PRO A 144 2.34 -0.10 -2.76
N ALA A 145 2.59 1.13 -3.20
CA ALA A 145 3.89 1.55 -3.73
C ALA A 145 4.91 1.89 -2.64
N GLN A 146 4.75 1.37 -1.42
CA GLN A 146 5.74 1.54 -0.37
C GLN A 146 7.04 0.84 -0.74
N LYS A 147 8.13 1.52 -0.50
CA LYS A 147 9.49 1.05 -0.66
C LYS A 147 9.97 0.47 0.67
N PHE A 148 10.47 -0.74 0.63
CA PHE A 148 11.01 -1.43 1.80
C PHE A 148 12.52 -1.57 1.70
N TYR A 149 13.21 -1.47 2.85
CA TYR A 149 14.66 -1.56 2.92
C TYR A 149 15.08 -2.82 3.66
N ALA A 150 15.88 -3.65 3.03
CA ALA A 150 16.61 -4.73 3.67
C ALA A 150 18.01 -4.23 4.02
N TYR A 151 18.59 -4.77 5.05
CA TYR A 151 19.91 -4.36 5.54
C TYR A 151 20.80 -5.57 5.76
N ALA A 152 22.04 -5.48 5.34
CA ALA A 152 23.07 -6.42 5.75
C ALA A 152 23.15 -6.45 7.28
N ASN A 153 23.32 -7.65 7.85
CA ASN A 153 23.37 -7.88 9.30
C ASN A 153 22.04 -7.68 10.05
N SER A 154 20.89 -7.64 9.37
CA SER A 154 19.58 -7.72 10.04
C SER A 154 19.48 -9.01 10.86
N VAL A 155 18.88 -8.92 12.04
CA VAL A 155 18.41 -10.11 12.75
C VAL A 155 17.16 -10.61 12.00
N ILE A 156 17.18 -11.86 11.55
CA ILE A 156 16.08 -12.46 10.82
C ILE A 156 15.63 -13.72 11.55
N VAL A 157 14.34 -13.82 11.78
CA VAL A 157 13.68 -15.02 12.31
C VAL A 157 12.55 -15.41 11.36
N SER A 158 12.20 -16.70 11.31
CA SER A 158 11.20 -17.17 10.38
C SER A 158 10.48 -18.43 10.87
N ASN A 159 9.24 -18.55 10.46
CA ASN A 159 8.46 -19.79 10.53
C ASN A 159 8.03 -20.17 9.11
N PHE A 160 8.44 -21.35 8.64
CA PHE A 160 8.05 -21.93 7.36
C PHE A 160 7.11 -23.13 7.51
N ILE A 161 6.73 -23.43 8.76
CA ILE A 161 5.76 -24.46 9.09
C ILE A 161 4.42 -23.73 9.31
N GLY A 162 3.34 -24.27 8.76
CA GLY A 162 2.03 -23.64 8.84
C GLY A 162 1.47 -23.28 7.47
N HIS A 163 0.47 -22.42 7.47
CA HIS A 163 -0.25 -22.02 6.26
C HIS A 163 0.06 -20.59 5.82
N THR A 164 -0.29 -20.27 4.60
CA THR A 164 -0.29 -18.91 4.07
C THR A 164 -1.49 -18.14 4.63
N LEU A 165 -1.39 -16.82 4.71
CA LEU A 165 -2.49 -15.98 5.18
C LEU A 165 -3.70 -16.11 4.25
N ALA A 166 -4.86 -16.45 4.81
CA ALA A 166 -6.12 -16.50 4.09
C ALA A 166 -6.62 -15.07 3.82
N VAL A 167 -6.40 -14.59 2.61
CA VAL A 167 -6.67 -13.20 2.22
C VAL A 167 -8.11 -12.78 2.51
N ASP A 168 -9.07 -13.67 2.21
CA ASP A 168 -10.49 -13.35 2.30
C ASP A 168 -11.00 -13.22 3.73
N ASP A 169 -10.26 -13.73 4.73
CA ASP A 169 -10.58 -13.58 6.15
C ASP A 169 -10.25 -12.16 6.66
N TYR A 170 -9.37 -11.44 5.96
CA TYR A 170 -8.89 -10.12 6.34
C TYR A 170 -9.37 -9.00 5.42
N ILE A 171 -9.72 -9.30 4.18
CA ILE A 171 -10.42 -8.33 3.34
C ILE A 171 -11.85 -8.25 3.89
N VAL A 172 -12.05 -7.35 4.84
CA VAL A 172 -13.39 -7.04 5.32
C VAL A 172 -14.22 -6.67 4.10
N ASP A 173 -15.26 -7.49 3.87
CA ASP A 173 -16.27 -7.24 2.84
C ASP A 173 -16.59 -5.74 2.82
N PRO A 174 -16.58 -5.09 1.66
CA PRO A 174 -16.95 -3.70 1.50
C PRO A 174 -18.39 -3.34 1.91
N GLN A 175 -19.04 -4.13 2.75
CA GLN A 175 -20.20 -3.69 3.54
C GLN A 175 -19.84 -2.63 4.61
N SER A 176 -18.55 -2.33 4.82
CA SER A 176 -18.20 -1.02 5.35
C SER A 176 -18.78 0.04 4.41
N PRO A 177 -19.47 1.08 4.93
CA PRO A 177 -20.12 2.10 4.09
C PRO A 177 -19.21 2.75 3.05
N SER A 178 -17.88 2.53 3.16
CA SER A 178 -16.84 3.08 2.30
C SER A 178 -16.61 2.35 0.96
N LEU A 179 -17.24 1.21 0.68
CA LEU A 179 -17.02 0.42 -0.54
C LEU A 179 -18.31 -0.12 -1.17
N ARG A 180 -19.43 0.53 -0.92
CA ARG A 180 -20.54 0.38 -1.82
C ARG A 180 -20.08 0.89 -3.18
N LEU A 181 -19.89 -0.02 -4.14
CA LEU A 181 -20.03 0.35 -5.53
C LEU A 181 -21.38 1.02 -5.62
N LEU A 182 -21.39 2.34 -5.68
CA LEU A 182 -22.65 3.06 -5.81
C LEU A 182 -23.26 2.60 -7.11
N ASP A 183 -24.54 2.23 -7.05
CA ASP A 183 -25.32 2.06 -8.25
C ASP A 183 -25.02 3.25 -9.19
N PRO A 184 -24.63 3.01 -10.45
CA PRO A 184 -24.35 4.09 -11.40
C PRO A 184 -25.47 5.15 -11.48
N SER A 185 -26.70 4.78 -11.10
CA SER A 185 -27.84 5.68 -11.00
C SER A 185 -27.99 6.39 -9.64
N ALA A 186 -27.20 5.99 -8.62
CA ALA A 186 -27.32 6.56 -7.27
C ALA A 186 -26.90 8.03 -7.24
N ASP A 187 -27.61 8.82 -6.45
CA ASP A 187 -27.20 10.20 -6.19
C ASP A 187 -26.01 10.21 -5.22
N VAL A 188 -24.90 10.84 -5.65
CA VAL A 188 -23.69 10.98 -4.83
C VAL A 188 -23.90 11.89 -3.62
N THR A 189 -25.02 12.53 -3.47
CA THR A 189 -25.33 13.47 -2.38
C THR A 189 -25.15 12.80 -1.02
N ASP A 190 -25.50 11.53 -0.91
CA ASP A 190 -25.45 10.77 0.35
C ASP A 190 -24.00 10.52 0.84
N ILE A 191 -23.03 10.56 -0.07
CA ILE A 191 -21.62 10.32 0.27
C ILE A 191 -20.75 11.59 0.26
N LEU A 192 -21.31 12.76 -0.11
CA LEU A 192 -20.53 14.00 -0.18
C LEU A 192 -19.86 14.35 1.15
N HIS A 193 -20.50 14.03 2.27
CA HIS A 193 -19.93 14.26 3.60
C HIS A 193 -18.61 13.51 3.84
N GLU A 194 -18.38 12.38 3.16
CA GLU A 194 -17.13 11.62 3.27
C GLU A 194 -15.93 12.33 2.64
N PHE A 195 -16.20 13.37 1.84
CA PHE A 195 -15.20 14.20 1.19
C PHE A 195 -14.92 15.51 1.95
N ASP A 196 -15.57 15.74 3.08
CA ASP A 196 -15.43 16.98 3.87
C ASP A 196 -13.99 17.17 4.40
N SER A 197 -13.26 16.11 4.66
CA SER A 197 -11.85 16.17 5.10
C SER A 197 -10.92 16.83 4.05
N TYR A 198 -11.32 16.89 2.78
CA TYR A 198 -10.52 17.48 1.70
C TYR A 198 -10.75 18.99 1.53
N GLN A 199 -11.71 19.60 2.25
CA GLN A 199 -12.15 20.98 2.07
C GLN A 199 -11.11 22.00 2.56
N SER A 200 -10.33 21.71 3.59
CA SER A 200 -9.34 22.61 4.15
C SER A 200 -8.02 22.51 3.39
N ALA A 201 -7.82 23.31 2.35
CA ALA A 201 -6.55 23.35 1.65
C ALA A 201 -6.00 24.77 1.50
N THR A 202 -4.76 24.96 1.97
CA THR A 202 -3.98 26.15 1.68
C THR A 202 -3.63 26.22 0.19
N LYS A 203 -3.26 27.43 -0.31
CA LYS A 203 -3.01 27.70 -1.73
C LYS A 203 -2.06 26.72 -2.44
N GLY A 204 -1.25 25.93 -1.86
CA GLY A 204 -0.37 24.93 -2.51
C GLY A 204 -0.95 23.51 -2.54
N ARG A 205 -1.95 23.20 -1.72
CA ARG A 205 -2.43 21.82 -1.52
C ARG A 205 -3.74 21.48 -2.24
N ARG A 206 -4.45 22.47 -2.80
CA ARG A 206 -5.77 22.27 -3.44
C ARG A 206 -5.80 21.20 -4.53
N THR A 207 -4.85 21.25 -5.47
CA THR A 207 -4.77 20.22 -6.53
C THR A 207 -4.55 18.83 -5.95
N ARG A 208 -3.68 18.71 -4.94
CA ARG A 208 -3.42 17.44 -4.26
C ARG A 208 -4.68 16.90 -3.57
N ASN A 209 -5.43 17.75 -2.88
CA ASN A 209 -6.66 17.36 -2.21
C ASN A 209 -7.74 16.92 -3.21
N LEU A 210 -7.88 17.64 -4.35
CA LEU A 210 -8.79 17.23 -5.42
C LEU A 210 -8.37 15.89 -6.05
N LEU A 211 -7.08 15.64 -6.25
CA LEU A 211 -6.60 14.36 -6.74
C LEU A 211 -6.86 13.22 -5.73
N HIS A 212 -6.65 13.46 -4.42
CA HIS A 212 -6.98 12.47 -3.41
C HIS A 212 -8.49 12.16 -3.39
N ALA A 213 -9.33 13.18 -3.47
CA ALA A 213 -10.78 12.98 -3.57
C ALA A 213 -11.14 12.20 -4.84
N ALA A 214 -10.50 12.50 -5.97
CA ALA A 214 -10.73 11.81 -7.23
C ALA A 214 -10.30 10.32 -7.18
N TYR A 215 -9.17 10.00 -6.55
CA TYR A 215 -8.79 8.61 -6.32
C TYR A 215 -9.79 7.88 -5.41
N LYS A 216 -10.29 8.54 -4.36
CA LYS A 216 -11.34 7.98 -3.53
C LYS A 216 -12.63 7.70 -4.33
N CYS A 217 -12.97 8.57 -5.30
CA CYS A 217 -14.09 8.33 -6.23
C CYS A 217 -13.85 7.06 -7.08
N LEU A 218 -12.62 6.82 -7.54
CA LEU A 218 -12.29 5.57 -8.25
C LEU A 218 -12.45 4.34 -7.35
N ASP A 219 -12.00 4.44 -6.10
CA ASP A 219 -12.15 3.37 -5.11
C ASP A 219 -13.64 3.04 -4.85
N TYR A 220 -14.55 4.02 -4.97
CA TYR A 220 -16.00 3.82 -4.89
C TYR A 220 -16.65 3.35 -6.20
N GLY A 221 -15.89 3.23 -7.27
CA GLY A 221 -16.44 2.85 -8.58
C GLY A 221 -17.37 3.89 -9.19
N LEU A 222 -17.26 5.17 -8.81
CA LEU A 222 -18.13 6.25 -9.30
C LEU A 222 -17.96 6.42 -10.80
N THR A 223 -19.08 6.73 -11.48
CA THR A 223 -19.07 7.13 -12.91
C THR A 223 -18.30 8.44 -13.09
N ASP A 224 -17.97 8.77 -14.34
CA ASP A 224 -17.29 10.03 -14.65
C ASP A 224 -18.15 11.25 -14.26
N GLU A 225 -19.47 11.19 -14.41
CA GLU A 225 -20.38 12.25 -14.00
C GLU A 225 -20.44 12.40 -12.47
N GLN A 226 -20.50 11.27 -11.75
CA GLN A 226 -20.47 11.27 -10.30
C GLN A 226 -19.14 11.81 -9.77
N LEU A 227 -18.01 11.40 -10.36
CA LEU A 227 -16.67 11.93 -10.04
C LEU A 227 -16.61 13.45 -10.25
N GLU A 228 -17.10 13.95 -11.38
CA GLU A 228 -17.13 15.40 -11.64
C GLU A 228 -17.98 16.16 -10.60
N ARG A 229 -19.10 15.62 -10.18
CA ARG A 229 -19.95 16.20 -9.12
C ARG A 229 -19.19 16.26 -7.79
N VAL A 230 -18.54 15.19 -7.36
CA VAL A 230 -17.76 15.15 -6.12
C VAL A 230 -16.59 16.15 -6.17
N ILE A 231 -15.83 16.17 -7.25
CA ILE A 231 -14.69 17.08 -7.41
C ILE A 231 -15.14 18.55 -7.36
N ASN A 232 -16.26 18.87 -8.01
CA ASN A 232 -16.85 20.22 -7.96
C ASN A 232 -17.32 20.58 -6.56
N TYR A 233 -17.94 19.63 -5.83
CA TYR A 233 -18.31 19.82 -4.43
C TYR A 233 -17.10 20.14 -3.56
N VAL A 234 -16.04 19.32 -3.59
CA VAL A 234 -14.82 19.55 -2.82
C VAL A 234 -14.18 20.90 -3.18
N ASN A 235 -14.12 21.23 -4.48
CA ASN A 235 -13.57 22.51 -4.95
C ASN A 235 -14.37 23.72 -4.46
N SER A 236 -15.70 23.64 -4.44
CA SER A 236 -16.55 24.72 -3.96
C SER A 236 -16.36 25.07 -2.50
N ARG A 237 -15.82 24.12 -1.71
CA ARG A 237 -15.54 24.30 -0.29
C ARG A 237 -14.17 24.93 0.00
N PHE A 238 -13.30 25.08 -0.98
CA PHE A 238 -12.05 25.82 -0.76
C PHE A 238 -12.32 27.33 -0.59
N LEU A 239 -11.57 27.96 0.30
CA LEU A 239 -11.65 29.42 0.49
C LEU A 239 -11.49 30.19 -0.84
N ILE A 240 -10.65 29.70 -1.71
CA ILE A 240 -10.45 30.19 -3.08
C ILE A 240 -10.56 28.98 -4.02
N PRO A 241 -11.72 28.73 -4.61
CA PRO A 241 -11.89 27.62 -5.56
C PRO A 241 -10.97 27.73 -6.78
N LYS A 242 -10.65 26.61 -7.40
CA LYS A 242 -9.98 26.57 -8.71
C LYS A 242 -10.98 26.80 -9.84
N SER A 243 -10.51 27.31 -10.96
CA SER A 243 -11.32 27.42 -12.16
C SER A 243 -11.69 26.03 -12.72
N GLN A 244 -12.81 25.93 -13.41
CA GLN A 244 -13.25 24.70 -14.05
C GLN A 244 -12.21 24.16 -15.06
N ASP A 245 -11.57 25.05 -15.85
CA ASP A 245 -10.52 24.67 -16.79
C ASP A 245 -9.31 24.01 -16.09
N GLU A 246 -8.95 24.52 -14.91
CA GLU A 246 -7.84 23.96 -14.15
C GLU A 246 -8.21 22.58 -13.58
N ILE A 247 -9.42 22.44 -13.05
CA ILE A 247 -9.94 21.17 -12.55
C ILE A 247 -9.99 20.14 -13.68
N GLN A 248 -10.58 20.52 -14.81
CA GLN A 248 -10.73 19.63 -15.96
C GLN A 248 -9.37 19.11 -16.44
N ARG A 249 -8.40 20.00 -16.63
CA ARG A 249 -7.08 19.61 -17.13
C ARG A 249 -6.23 18.82 -16.13
N ARG A 250 -6.21 19.23 -14.85
CA ARG A 250 -5.25 18.71 -13.86
C ARG A 250 -5.78 17.56 -13.00
N VAL A 251 -7.10 17.39 -12.94
CA VAL A 251 -7.73 16.38 -12.11
C VAL A 251 -8.56 15.42 -12.96
N ILE A 252 -9.62 15.91 -13.60
CA ILE A 252 -10.60 15.05 -14.27
C ILE A 252 -9.98 14.31 -15.46
N ASN A 253 -9.31 15.01 -16.37
CA ASN A 253 -8.68 14.36 -17.53
C ASN A 253 -7.56 13.40 -17.11
N PHE A 254 -6.81 13.74 -16.07
CA PHE A 254 -5.78 12.86 -15.52
C PHE A 254 -6.40 11.56 -14.98
N ILE A 255 -7.45 11.66 -14.16
CA ILE A 255 -8.11 10.48 -13.58
C ILE A 255 -8.80 9.63 -14.68
N LYS A 256 -9.47 10.26 -15.67
CA LYS A 256 -10.05 9.54 -16.80
C LYS A 256 -9.00 8.79 -17.62
N SER A 257 -7.80 9.35 -17.77
CA SER A 257 -6.69 8.64 -18.43
C SER A 257 -6.19 7.45 -17.63
N GLN A 258 -6.14 7.55 -16.30
CA GLN A 258 -5.77 6.43 -15.43
C GLN A 258 -6.81 5.29 -15.48
N ARG A 259 -8.11 5.61 -15.51
CA ARG A 259 -9.18 4.62 -15.64
C ARG A 259 -9.03 3.80 -16.92
N LYS A 260 -8.79 4.46 -18.07
CA LYS A 260 -8.61 3.78 -19.37
C LYS A 260 -7.38 2.84 -19.39
N LEU A 261 -6.35 3.13 -18.60
CA LEU A 261 -5.16 2.27 -18.48
C LEU A 261 -5.41 1.02 -17.64
N ASN A 262 -6.42 1.05 -16.76
CA ASN A 262 -6.78 -0.08 -15.89
C ASN A 262 -7.88 -0.98 -16.51
N GLU A 263 -8.42 -0.65 -17.68
CA GLU A 263 -9.41 -1.45 -18.42
C GLU A 263 -8.76 -2.45 -19.42
N PHE A 264 -7.42 -2.52 -19.45
CA PHE A 264 -6.62 -3.46 -20.24
C PHE A 264 -5.78 -4.35 -19.33
#